data_5134f500dce11124b979e11570136978
#
_entry.id   5134f500dce11124b979e11570136978
#
_cell.length_a   1.000
_cell.length_b   1.000
_cell.length_c   1.000
_cell.angle_alpha   90.00
_cell.angle_beta   90.00
_cell.angle_gamma   90.00
#
_symmetry.space_group_name_H-M   'P 1'
#
loop_
_entity.id
_entity.type
_entity.pdbx_description
1 polymer ?
#
loop_
_entity_poly.entity_id
_entity_poly.type
_entity_poly.pdbx_seq_one_letter_code
_entity_poly.pdbx_strand_id
1 'polypeptide(L)'
;FEMVTVPMLEDGPDVDAIKELVKDPQVKGMWAVPVFGNPTGITFSEEVCRELAAMETAAPDFRIVWDNAYAVHTLTDEFPPVHDVVGMAAEAGHPNRFWAMSSTSKITLAGGGVSFFHSSRENLDWYLSLAGVRGIGPNKVNQLAHARYFGDAEGVRAVMRKHAGSLAPKFTRVLEILERRLGEYEVARWTSPQGGYFISLDVIDGTASRVVELAKEAGIALTGAGSSFPLKDDPNNR
;
A
#
# COMPACT_ATOMS: atom_id res chain seq x y z
N PHE A 1 18.82 9.30 -1.81
CA PHE A 1 17.71 10.24 -1.93
C PHE A 1 17.13 10.53 -0.55
N GLU A 2 16.55 11.70 -0.38
CA GLU A 2 15.84 12.11 0.82
C GLU A 2 14.36 11.72 0.68
N MET A 3 13.76 11.29 1.77
CA MET A 3 12.33 10.97 1.83
C MET A 3 11.61 11.96 2.73
N VAL A 4 10.50 12.50 2.23
CA VAL A 4 9.63 13.42 2.97
C VAL A 4 8.30 12.72 3.21
N THR A 5 7.84 12.73 4.45
CA THR A 5 6.51 12.19 4.82
C THR A 5 5.41 13.16 4.43
N VAL A 6 4.31 12.61 3.96
CA VAL A 6 3.07 13.33 3.68
C VAL A 6 1.98 12.79 4.61
N PRO A 7 1.14 13.63 5.21
CA PRO A 7 0.01 13.17 6.01
C PRO A 7 -0.91 12.25 5.22
N MET A 8 -1.45 11.25 5.90
CA MET A 8 -2.48 10.36 5.35
C MET A 8 -3.83 10.77 5.92
N LEU A 9 -4.80 11.05 5.05
CA LEU A 9 -6.18 11.36 5.37
C LEU A 9 -7.05 10.11 5.28
N GLU A 10 -8.37 10.25 5.46
CA GLU A 10 -9.29 9.10 5.50
C GLU A 10 -9.42 8.34 4.18
N ASP A 11 -9.18 9.00 3.06
CA ASP A 11 -9.35 8.47 1.70
C ASP A 11 -8.10 8.53 0.81
N GLY A 12 -6.94 8.80 1.40
CA GLY A 12 -5.65 8.86 0.71
C GLY A 12 -4.67 9.85 1.33
N PRO A 13 -3.56 10.14 0.66
CA PRO A 13 -2.61 11.14 1.13
C PRO A 13 -3.19 12.56 1.00
N ASP A 14 -2.67 13.48 1.81
CA ASP A 14 -2.94 14.90 1.66
C ASP A 14 -2.38 15.41 0.33
N VAL A 15 -3.25 15.46 -0.69
CA VAL A 15 -2.86 15.85 -2.06
C VAL A 15 -2.44 17.31 -2.12
N ASP A 16 -3.00 18.19 -1.29
CA ASP A 16 -2.60 19.60 -1.28
C ASP A 16 -1.19 19.76 -0.73
N ALA A 17 -0.82 19.01 0.30
CA ALA A 17 0.56 18.95 0.77
C ALA A 17 1.50 18.41 -0.32
N ILE A 18 1.10 17.40 -1.08
CA ILE A 18 1.89 16.89 -2.21
C ILE A 18 2.06 17.96 -3.29
N LYS A 19 1.00 18.67 -3.67
CA LYS A 19 1.05 19.75 -4.68
C LYS A 19 2.04 20.84 -4.31
N GLU A 20 2.20 21.14 -3.02
CA GLU A 20 3.21 22.09 -2.57
C GLU A 20 4.64 21.51 -2.72
N LEU A 21 4.86 20.27 -2.32
CA LEU A 21 6.16 19.63 -2.41
C LEU A 21 6.65 19.47 -3.86
N VAL A 22 5.77 19.11 -4.79
CA VAL A 22 6.16 18.87 -6.19
C VAL A 22 6.43 20.15 -7.01
N LYS A 23 6.29 21.33 -6.40
CA LYS A 23 6.78 22.60 -6.96
C LYS A 23 8.31 22.67 -6.97
N ASP A 24 8.97 21.86 -6.14
CA ASP A 24 10.42 21.72 -6.16
C ASP A 24 10.83 20.72 -7.26
N PRO A 25 11.64 21.13 -8.25
CA PRO A 25 12.12 20.24 -9.31
C PRO A 25 13.05 19.11 -8.83
N GLN A 26 13.50 19.13 -7.57
CA GLN A 26 14.26 18.06 -6.96
C GLN A 26 13.37 16.91 -6.45
N VAL A 27 12.07 17.12 -6.29
CA VAL A 27 11.10 16.09 -5.93
C VAL A 27 10.82 15.24 -7.17
N LYS A 28 11.38 14.04 -7.22
CA LYS A 28 11.40 13.17 -8.40
C LYS A 28 10.34 12.08 -8.39
N GLY A 29 9.70 11.85 -7.27
CA GLY A 29 8.69 10.80 -7.21
C GLY A 29 8.01 10.67 -5.86
N MET A 30 7.01 9.81 -5.87
CA MET A 30 6.22 9.44 -4.72
C MET A 30 6.07 7.92 -4.68
N TRP A 31 6.07 7.33 -3.49
CA TRP A 31 5.67 5.94 -3.29
C TRP A 31 4.27 5.91 -2.68
N ALA A 32 3.36 5.17 -3.30
CA ALA A 32 1.98 5.05 -2.86
C ALA A 32 1.56 3.57 -2.73
N VAL A 33 0.87 3.23 -1.65
CA VAL A 33 0.21 1.93 -1.45
C VAL A 33 -1.30 2.17 -1.43
N PRO A 34 -1.97 2.13 -2.58
CA PRO A 34 -3.29 2.75 -2.76
C PRO A 34 -4.47 1.96 -2.19
N VAL A 35 -4.32 0.68 -1.95
CA VAL A 35 -5.40 -0.19 -1.47
C VAL A 35 -4.96 -0.87 -0.18
N PHE A 36 -5.76 -0.71 0.87
CA PHE A 36 -5.47 -1.28 2.19
C PHE A 36 -4.04 -1.02 2.65
N GLY A 37 -3.59 0.23 2.49
CA GLY A 37 -2.20 0.65 2.64
C GLY A 37 -1.58 0.26 3.99
N ASN A 38 -0.31 -0.08 3.96
CA ASN A 38 0.50 -0.35 5.16
C ASN A 38 1.08 0.98 5.69
N PRO A 39 0.83 1.37 6.95
CA PRO A 39 0.16 0.61 8.02
C PRO A 39 -1.33 0.92 8.21
N THR A 40 -1.87 1.95 7.56
CA THR A 40 -3.14 2.58 7.90
C THR A 40 -4.37 1.74 7.53
N GLY A 41 -4.27 0.87 6.52
CA GLY A 41 -5.41 0.15 5.95
C GLY A 41 -6.29 1.00 5.04
N ILE A 42 -5.89 2.24 4.74
CA ILE A 42 -6.64 3.18 3.89
C ILE A 42 -6.62 2.72 2.43
N THR A 43 -7.74 2.95 1.75
CA THR A 43 -7.88 2.80 0.30
C THR A 43 -8.13 4.16 -0.32
N PHE A 44 -7.36 4.51 -1.36
CA PHE A 44 -7.46 5.80 -2.02
C PHE A 44 -8.78 5.91 -2.78
N SER A 45 -9.44 7.07 -2.63
CA SER A 45 -10.64 7.39 -3.39
C SER A 45 -10.33 7.63 -4.87
N GLU A 46 -11.36 7.53 -5.73
CA GLU A 46 -11.22 7.87 -7.15
C GLU A 46 -10.80 9.33 -7.34
N GLU A 47 -11.30 10.23 -6.49
CA GLU A 47 -10.96 11.65 -6.51
C GLU A 47 -9.46 11.86 -6.26
N VAL A 48 -8.92 11.27 -5.19
CA VAL A 48 -7.47 11.28 -4.91
C VAL A 48 -6.67 10.71 -6.08
N CYS A 49 -7.11 9.60 -6.68
CA CYS A 49 -6.44 9.01 -7.83
C CYS A 49 -6.41 9.98 -9.04
N ARG A 50 -7.52 10.66 -9.32
CA ARG A 50 -7.62 11.65 -10.39
C ARG A 50 -6.76 12.88 -10.14
N GLU A 51 -6.75 13.39 -8.90
CA GLU A 51 -5.91 14.53 -8.53
C GLU A 51 -4.41 14.21 -8.67
N LEU A 52 -3.96 13.05 -8.19
CA LEU A 52 -2.58 12.59 -8.36
C LEU A 52 -2.21 12.40 -9.83
N ALA A 53 -3.15 11.94 -10.65
CA ALA A 53 -2.96 11.76 -12.08
C ALA A 53 -2.80 13.11 -12.82
N ALA A 54 -3.58 14.12 -12.42
CA ALA A 54 -3.67 15.40 -13.11
C ALA A 54 -2.74 16.48 -12.55
N MET A 55 -2.16 16.31 -11.35
CA MET A 55 -1.36 17.36 -10.72
C MET A 55 -0.15 17.76 -11.55
N GLU A 56 0.10 19.06 -11.62
CA GLU A 56 1.31 19.61 -12.23
C GLU A 56 2.53 19.39 -11.33
N THR A 57 3.68 19.14 -11.93
CA THR A 57 4.94 18.91 -11.20
C THR A 57 6.06 19.69 -11.85
N ALA A 58 6.93 20.32 -11.05
CA ALA A 58 8.09 21.06 -11.57
C ALA A 58 9.15 20.11 -12.18
N ALA A 59 9.23 18.87 -11.71
CA ALA A 59 10.11 17.87 -12.30
C ALA A 59 9.40 17.16 -13.46
N PRO A 60 9.87 17.26 -14.72
CA PRO A 60 9.25 16.60 -15.87
C PRO A 60 9.36 15.08 -15.83
N ASP A 61 10.30 14.57 -15.04
CA ASP A 61 10.58 13.16 -14.83
C ASP A 61 9.95 12.60 -13.55
N PHE A 62 9.03 13.35 -12.92
CA PHE A 62 8.33 12.89 -11.72
C PHE A 62 7.51 11.61 -11.99
N ARG A 63 7.63 10.63 -11.09
CA ARG A 63 6.91 9.35 -11.18
C ARG A 63 6.24 9.00 -9.85
N ILE A 64 5.10 8.34 -9.95
CA ILE A 64 4.42 7.72 -8.82
C ILE A 64 4.60 6.21 -8.91
N VAL A 65 5.32 5.64 -7.94
CA VAL A 65 5.39 4.19 -7.74
C VAL A 65 4.10 3.76 -7.06
N TRP A 66 3.23 3.12 -7.83
CA TRP A 66 1.90 2.67 -7.42
C TRP A 66 1.98 1.21 -6.99
N ASP A 67 2.33 0.97 -5.73
CA ASP A 67 2.54 -0.36 -5.16
C ASP A 67 1.19 -0.96 -4.71
N ASN A 68 0.50 -1.60 -5.64
CA ASN A 68 -0.79 -2.21 -5.38
C ASN A 68 -0.64 -3.64 -4.83
N ALA A 69 0.08 -3.76 -3.72
CA ALA A 69 0.39 -5.05 -3.08
C ALA A 69 -0.82 -5.74 -2.44
N TYR A 70 -1.89 -4.98 -2.16
CA TYR A 70 -3.07 -5.46 -1.42
C TYR A 70 -4.37 -5.38 -2.21
N ALA A 71 -4.32 -5.22 -3.52
CA ALA A 71 -5.47 -4.99 -4.42
C ALA A 71 -6.69 -5.89 -4.19
N VAL A 72 -6.48 -7.11 -3.72
CA VAL A 72 -7.53 -8.12 -3.54
C VAL A 72 -7.60 -8.68 -2.11
N HIS A 73 -6.95 -8.01 -1.15
CA HIS A 73 -6.84 -8.50 0.23
C HIS A 73 -7.98 -8.00 1.11
N THR A 74 -9.21 -8.19 0.67
CA THR A 74 -10.41 -7.84 1.44
C THR A 74 -10.55 -8.72 2.70
N LEU A 75 -11.15 -8.16 3.75
CA LEU A 75 -11.64 -8.86 4.94
C LEU A 75 -13.16 -9.05 4.90
N THR A 76 -13.81 -8.53 3.87
CA THR A 76 -15.26 -8.59 3.64
C THR A 76 -15.57 -9.43 2.39
N ASP A 77 -16.85 -9.53 2.02
CA ASP A 77 -17.26 -10.19 0.78
C ASP A 77 -17.05 -9.30 -0.46
N GLU A 78 -16.82 -8.00 -0.26
CA GLU A 78 -16.64 -7.02 -1.31
C GLU A 78 -15.14 -6.78 -1.60
N PHE A 79 -14.81 -6.65 -2.88
CA PHE A 79 -13.48 -6.25 -3.31
C PHE A 79 -13.46 -4.74 -3.56
N PRO A 80 -12.35 -4.06 -3.22
CA PRO A 80 -12.23 -2.63 -3.48
C PRO A 80 -12.29 -2.34 -4.98
N PRO A 81 -12.73 -1.14 -5.38
CA PRO A 81 -12.69 -0.72 -6.76
C PRO A 81 -11.24 -0.68 -7.29
N VAL A 82 -11.08 -0.98 -8.56
CA VAL A 82 -9.80 -0.85 -9.26
C VAL A 82 -9.84 0.43 -10.10
N HIS A 83 -8.97 1.37 -9.78
CA HIS A 83 -8.84 2.62 -10.55
C HIS A 83 -7.74 2.47 -11.60
N ASP A 84 -8.06 2.77 -12.87
CA ASP A 84 -7.09 2.82 -13.97
C ASP A 84 -6.29 4.14 -13.91
N VAL A 85 -5.37 4.24 -12.97
CA VAL A 85 -4.55 5.44 -12.76
C VAL A 85 -3.64 5.74 -13.95
N VAL A 86 -3.24 4.73 -14.74
CA VAL A 86 -2.44 4.93 -15.95
C VAL A 86 -3.28 5.58 -17.03
N GLY A 87 -4.53 5.12 -17.21
CA GLY A 87 -5.50 5.74 -18.11
C GLY A 87 -5.86 7.16 -17.68
N MET A 88 -6.16 7.37 -16.38
CA MET A 88 -6.44 8.70 -15.82
C MET A 88 -5.29 9.69 -16.08
N ALA A 89 -4.04 9.26 -15.89
CA ALA A 89 -2.88 10.11 -16.16
C ALA A 89 -2.69 10.41 -17.65
N ALA A 90 -2.96 9.45 -18.52
CA ALA A 90 -2.91 9.68 -19.96
C ALA A 90 -3.97 10.69 -20.41
N GLU A 91 -5.20 10.58 -19.90
CA GLU A 91 -6.29 11.54 -20.14
C GLU A 91 -5.95 12.96 -19.64
N ALA A 92 -5.23 13.05 -18.53
CA ALA A 92 -4.77 14.31 -17.95
C ALA A 92 -3.52 14.90 -18.63
N GLY A 93 -2.95 14.24 -19.66
CA GLY A 93 -1.76 14.70 -20.35
C GLY A 93 -0.42 14.27 -19.75
N HIS A 94 -0.44 13.38 -18.74
CA HIS A 94 0.74 12.88 -18.02
C HIS A 94 0.93 11.36 -18.19
N PRO A 95 1.00 10.80 -19.42
CA PRO A 95 0.94 9.34 -19.65
C PRO A 95 2.04 8.56 -18.93
N ASN A 96 3.16 9.19 -18.60
CA ASN A 96 4.30 8.55 -17.95
C ASN A 96 4.29 8.66 -16.42
N ARG A 97 3.21 9.17 -15.82
CA ARG A 97 3.12 9.48 -14.39
C ARG A 97 3.27 8.26 -13.48
N PHE A 98 2.64 7.14 -13.82
CA PHE A 98 2.56 5.99 -12.93
C PHE A 98 3.45 4.81 -13.36
N TRP A 99 4.09 4.23 -12.38
CA TRP A 99 4.66 2.89 -12.40
C TRP A 99 3.82 1.99 -11.50
N ALA A 100 2.78 1.38 -12.08
CA ALA A 100 1.86 0.53 -11.34
C ALA A 100 2.40 -0.90 -11.21
N MET A 101 2.47 -1.37 -9.99
CA MET A 101 3.02 -2.68 -9.65
C MET A 101 2.03 -3.48 -8.82
N SER A 102 2.01 -4.78 -9.04
CA SER A 102 1.27 -5.72 -8.20
C SER A 102 1.99 -7.06 -8.15
N SER A 103 1.63 -7.92 -7.19
CA SER A 103 2.21 -9.25 -7.10
C SER A 103 1.30 -10.25 -6.40
N THR A 104 1.58 -11.54 -6.61
CA THR A 104 0.94 -12.63 -5.88
C THR A 104 1.71 -13.04 -4.62
N SER A 105 2.74 -12.28 -4.22
CA SER A 105 3.63 -12.63 -3.11
C SER A 105 2.92 -12.81 -1.78
N LYS A 106 1.81 -12.11 -1.57
CA LYS A 106 0.96 -12.21 -0.37
C LYS A 106 -0.33 -13.02 -0.60
N ILE A 107 -0.50 -13.59 -1.81
CA ILE A 107 -1.66 -14.41 -2.18
C ILE A 107 -1.30 -15.90 -2.17
N THR A 108 -0.10 -16.24 -2.64
CA THR A 108 0.42 -17.62 -2.71
C THR A 108 1.56 -17.82 -1.71
N LEU A 109 2.72 -18.21 -2.18
CA LEU A 109 3.89 -18.51 -1.36
C LEU A 109 4.86 -17.30 -1.36
N ALA A 110 5.31 -16.88 -0.19
CA ALA A 110 6.38 -15.91 -0.06
C ALA A 110 7.63 -16.41 -0.81
N GLY A 111 8.24 -15.54 -1.62
CA GLY A 111 9.38 -15.89 -2.48
C GLY A 111 9.01 -16.63 -3.77
N GLY A 112 7.78 -17.17 -3.88
CA GLY A 112 7.27 -17.82 -5.08
C GLY A 112 6.27 -16.98 -5.88
N GLY A 113 6.10 -15.70 -5.55
CA GLY A 113 5.13 -14.82 -6.21
C GLY A 113 5.51 -14.49 -7.66
N VAL A 114 4.48 -14.10 -8.42
CA VAL A 114 4.62 -13.47 -9.73
C VAL A 114 4.30 -12.00 -9.56
N SER A 115 5.10 -11.13 -10.16
CA SER A 115 4.88 -9.68 -10.15
C SER A 115 4.48 -9.17 -11.53
N PHE A 116 3.76 -8.06 -11.53
CA PHE A 116 3.25 -7.39 -12.72
C PHE A 116 3.67 -5.93 -12.68
N PHE A 117 4.04 -5.40 -13.84
CA PHE A 117 4.33 -4.00 -14.04
C PHE A 117 3.44 -3.46 -15.16
N HIS A 118 2.69 -2.41 -14.87
CA HIS A 118 1.81 -1.73 -15.80
C HIS A 118 2.13 -0.24 -15.83
N SER A 119 2.26 0.31 -17.04
CA SER A 119 2.60 1.72 -17.24
C SER A 119 2.36 2.12 -18.69
N SER A 120 2.72 3.36 -19.05
CA SER A 120 2.76 3.80 -20.44
C SER A 120 3.70 2.96 -21.31
N ARG A 121 3.51 3.00 -22.62
CA ARG A 121 4.40 2.30 -23.56
C ARG A 121 5.84 2.76 -23.43
N GLU A 122 6.08 4.05 -23.26
CA GLU A 122 7.43 4.62 -23.09
C GLU A 122 8.12 4.09 -21.83
N ASN A 123 7.41 4.08 -20.69
CA ASN A 123 7.93 3.52 -19.44
C ASN A 123 8.21 2.00 -19.55
N LEU A 124 7.35 1.27 -20.28
CA LEU A 124 7.57 -0.16 -20.52
C LEU A 124 8.78 -0.41 -21.39
N ASP A 125 8.98 0.35 -22.45
CA ASP A 125 10.14 0.21 -23.33
C ASP A 125 11.44 0.55 -22.58
N TRP A 126 11.43 1.60 -21.75
CA TRP A 126 12.53 1.91 -20.85
C TRP A 126 12.82 0.74 -19.89
N TYR A 127 11.82 0.21 -19.20
CA TYR A 127 11.99 -0.92 -18.28
C TYR A 127 12.54 -2.16 -19.00
N LEU A 128 12.00 -2.50 -20.18
CA LEU A 128 12.42 -3.66 -20.95
C LEU A 128 13.87 -3.55 -21.45
N SER A 129 14.35 -2.34 -21.75
CA SER A 129 15.75 -2.10 -22.13
C SER A 129 16.72 -2.49 -21.00
N LEU A 130 16.33 -2.25 -19.74
CA LEU A 130 17.10 -2.64 -18.56
C LEU A 130 16.90 -4.12 -18.20
N ALA A 131 15.65 -4.59 -18.24
CA ALA A 131 15.32 -5.98 -17.91
C ALA A 131 16.00 -6.99 -18.84
N GLY A 132 16.17 -6.64 -20.12
CA GLY A 132 16.86 -7.46 -21.12
C GLY A 132 18.34 -7.72 -20.80
N VAL A 133 18.99 -6.83 -20.05
CA VAL A 133 20.37 -7.00 -19.60
C VAL A 133 20.46 -7.79 -18.29
N ARG A 134 19.39 -7.74 -17.48
CA ARG A 134 19.33 -8.38 -16.16
C ARG A 134 19.22 -9.91 -16.25
N GLY A 135 18.54 -10.44 -17.27
CA GLY A 135 18.34 -11.88 -17.43
C GLY A 135 17.54 -12.24 -18.68
N ILE A 136 17.53 -13.52 -19.03
CA ILE A 136 16.87 -14.04 -20.24
C ILE A 136 15.35 -13.94 -20.13
N GLY A 137 14.80 -13.98 -18.91
CA GLY A 137 13.35 -13.87 -18.68
C GLY A 137 12.92 -14.38 -17.31
N PRO A 138 11.64 -14.20 -16.97
CA PRO A 138 11.09 -14.63 -15.70
C PRO A 138 10.96 -16.15 -15.61
N ASN A 139 10.73 -16.68 -14.40
CA ASN A 139 10.49 -18.09 -14.14
C ASN A 139 9.14 -18.55 -14.73
N LYS A 140 9.17 -19.11 -15.94
CA LYS A 140 7.98 -19.53 -16.69
C LYS A 140 7.26 -20.71 -16.03
N VAL A 141 7.99 -21.58 -15.30
CA VAL A 141 7.36 -22.69 -14.56
C VAL A 141 6.49 -22.15 -13.45
N ASN A 142 6.99 -21.15 -12.71
CA ASN A 142 6.23 -20.48 -11.66
C ASN A 142 5.01 -19.71 -12.22
N GLN A 143 5.17 -19.04 -13.36
CA GLN A 143 4.05 -18.38 -14.03
C GLN A 143 2.97 -19.39 -14.45
N LEU A 144 3.36 -20.52 -15.04
CA LEU A 144 2.44 -21.58 -15.43
C LEU A 144 1.74 -22.20 -14.20
N ALA A 145 2.46 -22.39 -13.10
CA ALA A 145 1.88 -22.88 -11.84
C ALA A 145 0.79 -21.94 -11.33
N HIS A 146 1.03 -20.62 -11.33
CA HIS A 146 0.04 -19.62 -10.95
C HIS A 146 -1.16 -19.60 -11.90
N ALA A 147 -0.92 -19.64 -13.21
CA ALA A 147 -2.00 -19.69 -14.21
C ALA A 147 -2.89 -20.92 -14.03
N ARG A 148 -2.31 -22.09 -13.76
CA ARG A 148 -3.07 -23.32 -13.52
C ARG A 148 -3.79 -23.34 -12.18
N TYR A 149 -3.18 -22.73 -11.13
CA TYR A 149 -3.75 -22.69 -9.80
C TYR A 149 -4.98 -21.77 -9.73
N PHE A 150 -4.90 -20.60 -10.33
CA PHE A 150 -5.99 -19.64 -10.30
C PHE A 150 -7.01 -19.86 -11.42
N GLY A 151 -6.56 -20.28 -12.61
CA GLY A 151 -7.38 -20.38 -13.81
C GLY A 151 -7.68 -18.99 -14.40
N ASP A 152 -8.39 -18.16 -13.64
CA ASP A 152 -8.80 -16.82 -14.04
C ASP A 152 -8.86 -15.84 -12.84
N ALA A 153 -9.41 -14.64 -13.05
CA ALA A 153 -9.57 -13.63 -12.02
C ALA A 153 -10.51 -14.07 -10.89
N GLU A 154 -11.53 -14.88 -11.20
CA GLU A 154 -12.44 -15.39 -10.17
C GLU A 154 -11.76 -16.43 -9.28
N GLY A 155 -10.85 -17.24 -9.83
CA GLY A 155 -10.00 -18.13 -9.05
C GLY A 155 -9.12 -17.38 -8.06
N VAL A 156 -8.57 -16.21 -8.43
CA VAL A 156 -7.85 -15.32 -7.49
C VAL A 156 -8.79 -14.85 -6.38
N ARG A 157 -9.97 -14.35 -6.73
CA ARG A 157 -10.96 -13.89 -5.75
C ARG A 157 -11.40 -15.01 -4.81
N ALA A 158 -11.60 -16.22 -5.33
CA ALA A 158 -11.97 -17.38 -4.52
C ALA A 158 -10.89 -17.74 -3.47
N VAL A 159 -9.62 -17.65 -3.83
CA VAL A 159 -8.50 -17.84 -2.90
C VAL A 159 -8.52 -16.72 -1.84
N MET A 160 -8.73 -15.48 -2.24
CA MET A 160 -8.74 -14.36 -1.30
C MET A 160 -9.93 -14.38 -0.34
N ARG A 161 -11.11 -14.87 -0.76
CA ARG A 161 -12.24 -15.14 0.17
C ARG A 161 -11.88 -16.18 1.23
N LYS A 162 -11.10 -17.21 0.88
CA LYS A 162 -10.60 -18.17 1.88
C LYS A 162 -9.63 -17.53 2.86
N HIS A 163 -8.75 -16.63 2.38
CA HIS A 163 -7.86 -15.85 3.26
C HIS A 163 -8.69 -14.94 4.19
N ALA A 164 -9.68 -14.23 3.64
CA ALA A 164 -10.60 -13.40 4.43
C ALA A 164 -11.29 -14.21 5.54
N GLY A 165 -11.82 -15.38 5.22
CA GLY A 165 -12.44 -16.28 6.21
C GLY A 165 -11.52 -16.69 7.37
N SER A 166 -10.20 -16.72 7.14
CA SER A 166 -9.20 -17.00 8.17
C SER A 166 -8.75 -15.75 8.94
N LEU A 167 -8.72 -14.59 8.29
CA LEU A 167 -8.16 -13.36 8.84
C LEU A 167 -9.22 -12.49 9.51
N ALA A 168 -10.40 -12.34 8.92
CA ALA A 168 -11.45 -11.45 9.42
C ALA A 168 -11.82 -11.72 10.89
N PRO A 169 -11.98 -12.97 11.35
CA PRO A 169 -12.25 -13.24 12.76
C PRO A 169 -11.16 -12.76 13.72
N LYS A 170 -9.89 -12.76 13.27
CA LYS A 170 -8.76 -12.27 14.06
C LYS A 170 -8.79 -10.76 14.18
N PHE A 171 -9.09 -10.05 13.07
CA PHE A 171 -9.26 -8.60 13.07
C PHE A 171 -10.40 -8.18 13.98
N THR A 172 -11.58 -8.80 13.80
CA THR A 172 -12.74 -8.57 14.67
C THR A 172 -12.38 -8.73 16.14
N ARG A 173 -11.68 -9.82 16.48
CA ARG A 173 -11.29 -10.08 17.86
C ARG A 173 -10.35 -9.04 18.44
N VAL A 174 -9.39 -8.55 17.65
CA VAL A 174 -8.46 -7.49 18.08
C VAL A 174 -9.23 -6.18 18.30
N LEU A 175 -10.06 -5.77 17.34
CA LEU A 175 -10.86 -4.55 17.44
C LEU A 175 -11.81 -4.57 18.63
N GLU A 176 -12.51 -5.67 18.88
CA GLU A 176 -13.36 -5.85 20.07
C GLU A 176 -12.58 -5.71 21.40
N ILE A 177 -11.33 -6.21 21.42
CA ILE A 177 -10.50 -6.10 22.63
C ILE A 177 -10.03 -4.67 22.82
N LEU A 178 -9.58 -4.00 21.75
CA LEU A 178 -9.15 -2.61 21.81
C LEU A 178 -10.30 -1.72 22.29
N GLU A 179 -11.49 -1.84 21.68
CA GLU A 179 -12.67 -1.08 22.05
C GLU A 179 -13.04 -1.31 23.53
N ARG A 180 -13.17 -2.56 23.93
CA ARG A 180 -13.55 -2.92 25.31
C ARG A 180 -12.53 -2.46 26.36
N ARG A 181 -11.24 -2.41 26.01
CA ARG A 181 -10.16 -2.14 26.97
C ARG A 181 -9.70 -0.69 26.97
N LEU A 182 -9.81 -0.01 25.84
CA LEU A 182 -9.24 1.31 25.64
C LEU A 182 -10.26 2.35 25.20
N GLY A 183 -11.44 1.95 24.67
CA GLY A 183 -12.41 2.87 24.07
C GLY A 183 -12.89 3.98 24.99
N GLU A 184 -13.03 3.70 26.31
CA GLU A 184 -13.50 4.70 27.28
C GLU A 184 -12.40 5.68 27.74
N TYR A 185 -11.11 5.40 27.46
CA TYR A 185 -10.00 6.14 28.07
C TYR A 185 -9.38 7.22 27.18
N GLU A 186 -9.74 7.25 25.89
CA GLU A 186 -9.16 8.19 24.91
C GLU A 186 -7.61 8.25 24.87
N VAL A 187 -6.96 7.14 25.29
CA VAL A 187 -5.49 7.02 25.35
C VAL A 187 -4.88 6.48 24.08
N ALA A 188 -5.71 6.00 23.16
CA ALA A 188 -5.30 5.47 21.87
C ALA A 188 -6.41 5.60 20.83
N ARG A 189 -6.00 5.61 19.57
CA ARG A 189 -6.90 5.50 18.41
C ARG A 189 -6.41 4.36 17.53
N TRP A 190 -7.30 3.70 16.82
CA TRP A 190 -6.94 2.61 15.93
C TRP A 190 -7.78 2.62 14.67
N THR A 191 -7.20 2.08 13.60
CA THR A 191 -7.90 1.91 12.34
C THR A 191 -8.80 0.67 12.38
N SER A 192 -9.90 0.71 11.62
CA SER A 192 -10.79 -0.44 11.40
C SER A 192 -10.79 -0.80 9.90
N PRO A 193 -9.74 -1.44 9.40
CA PRO A 193 -9.55 -1.67 7.99
C PRO A 193 -10.53 -2.70 7.43
N GLN A 194 -10.98 -2.49 6.19
CA GLN A 194 -11.81 -3.42 5.44
C GLN A 194 -10.98 -4.47 4.68
N GLY A 195 -9.66 -4.39 4.79
CA GLY A 195 -8.73 -5.30 4.12
C GLY A 195 -7.28 -5.09 4.55
N GLY A 196 -6.37 -5.78 3.88
CA GLY A 196 -4.95 -5.75 4.20
C GLY A 196 -4.59 -6.63 5.41
N TYR A 197 -3.46 -6.30 6.04
CA TYR A 197 -2.88 -7.10 7.13
C TYR A 197 -2.61 -6.30 8.40
N PHE A 198 -3.01 -5.03 8.46
CA PHE A 198 -2.59 -4.13 9.53
C PHE A 198 -3.78 -3.46 10.21
N ILE A 199 -3.66 -3.31 11.53
CA ILE A 199 -4.41 -2.35 12.33
C ILE A 199 -3.36 -1.36 12.82
N SER A 200 -3.50 -0.09 12.47
CA SER A 200 -2.68 0.98 13.00
C SER A 200 -3.20 1.38 14.37
N LEU A 201 -2.32 1.51 15.34
CA LEU A 201 -2.62 1.93 16.69
C LEU A 201 -1.79 3.18 16.99
N ASP A 202 -2.44 4.32 17.07
CA ASP A 202 -1.86 5.57 17.54
C ASP A 202 -2.08 5.70 19.04
N VAL A 203 -1.01 5.92 19.78
CA VAL A 203 -1.03 6.09 21.22
C VAL A 203 -0.72 7.53 21.62
N ILE A 204 -0.71 7.84 22.90
CA ILE A 204 -0.33 9.18 23.40
C ILE A 204 1.06 9.56 22.89
N ASP A 205 1.24 10.78 22.45
CA ASP A 205 2.52 11.32 21.97
C ASP A 205 3.65 11.01 22.96
N GLY A 206 4.80 10.59 22.45
CA GLY A 206 5.97 10.20 23.22
C GLY A 206 5.94 8.80 23.80
N THR A 207 4.90 7.99 23.58
CA THR A 207 4.73 6.72 24.31
C THR A 207 4.84 5.46 23.44
N ALA A 208 4.84 5.54 22.10
CA ALA A 208 4.80 4.36 21.23
C ALA A 208 5.95 3.39 21.49
N SER A 209 7.18 3.88 21.64
CA SER A 209 8.33 3.03 21.94
C SER A 209 8.13 2.25 23.23
N ARG A 210 7.59 2.89 24.28
CA ARG A 210 7.32 2.23 25.56
C ARG A 210 6.17 1.21 25.46
N VAL A 211 5.14 1.51 24.67
CA VAL A 211 4.02 0.57 24.41
C VAL A 211 4.54 -0.69 23.71
N VAL A 212 5.42 -0.55 22.73
CA VAL A 212 6.04 -1.68 22.02
C VAL A 212 6.88 -2.54 22.97
N GLU A 213 7.65 -1.93 23.87
CA GLU A 213 8.41 -2.66 24.89
C GLU A 213 7.51 -3.44 25.84
N LEU A 214 6.47 -2.80 26.40
CA LEU A 214 5.52 -3.44 27.33
C LEU A 214 4.75 -4.58 26.64
N ALA A 215 4.36 -4.40 25.38
CA ALA A 215 3.72 -5.45 24.60
C ALA A 215 4.65 -6.65 24.44
N LYS A 216 5.94 -6.42 24.13
CA LYS A 216 6.95 -7.46 24.01
C LYS A 216 7.16 -8.21 25.35
N GLU A 217 7.23 -7.50 26.47
CA GLU A 217 7.30 -8.08 27.82
C GLU A 217 6.08 -8.98 28.11
N ALA A 218 4.89 -8.57 27.62
CA ALA A 218 3.66 -9.35 27.72
C ALA A 218 3.54 -10.49 26.68
N GLY A 219 4.56 -10.72 25.84
CA GLY A 219 4.57 -11.77 24.82
C GLY A 219 3.85 -11.39 23.51
N ILE A 220 3.57 -10.11 23.28
CA ILE A 220 2.93 -9.60 22.05
C ILE A 220 3.97 -8.91 21.18
N ALA A 221 4.16 -9.41 19.95
CA ALA A 221 5.03 -8.79 18.98
C ALA A 221 4.26 -7.72 18.19
N LEU A 222 4.59 -6.45 18.40
CA LEU A 222 4.14 -5.33 17.58
C LEU A 222 5.22 -4.93 16.57
N THR A 223 4.80 -4.27 15.50
CA THR A 223 5.74 -3.59 14.60
C THR A 223 6.43 -2.46 15.39
N GLY A 224 7.74 -2.29 15.21
CA GLY A 224 8.51 -1.31 15.97
C GLY A 224 8.00 0.12 15.73
N ALA A 225 7.99 0.92 16.79
CA ALA A 225 7.66 2.34 16.71
C ALA A 225 8.52 3.05 15.65
N GLY A 226 7.94 3.97 14.92
CA GLY A 226 8.61 4.74 13.87
C GLY A 226 8.90 3.96 12.57
N SER A 227 8.64 2.66 12.50
CA SER A 227 9.02 1.85 11.32
C SER A 227 8.34 2.26 10.02
N SER A 228 7.25 3.02 10.07
CA SER A 228 6.54 3.60 8.92
C SER A 228 7.06 4.97 8.50
N PHE A 229 8.01 5.53 9.23
CA PHE A 229 8.62 6.81 8.94
C PHE A 229 10.01 6.66 8.33
N PRO A 230 10.45 7.61 7.47
CA PRO A 230 11.81 7.65 6.97
C PRO A 230 12.82 7.64 8.13
N LEU A 231 13.87 6.86 7.99
CA LEU A 231 14.91 6.68 9.03
C LEU A 231 14.38 6.21 10.39
N LYS A 232 13.11 5.80 10.47
CA LYS A 232 12.37 5.47 11.70
C LYS A 232 12.21 6.66 12.66
N ASP A 233 12.25 7.85 12.12
CA ASP A 233 12.09 9.11 12.85
C ASP A 233 10.61 9.52 12.85
N ASP A 234 9.87 9.01 13.83
CA ASP A 234 8.51 9.45 14.11
C ASP A 234 8.59 10.68 15.04
N PRO A 235 8.24 11.88 14.56
CA PRO A 235 8.37 13.09 15.33
C PRO A 235 7.50 13.12 16.59
N ASN A 236 6.43 12.34 16.60
CA ASN A 236 5.48 12.29 17.71
C ASN A 236 5.68 11.04 18.60
N ASN A 237 6.39 10.02 18.13
CA ASN A 237 6.53 8.72 18.82
C ASN A 237 5.17 8.20 19.34
N ARG A 238 4.19 8.07 18.40
CA ARG A 238 2.82 7.68 18.72
C ARG A 238 2.30 6.52 17.89
#